data_afb5b1f5ac611ecc80ab02c160c5835d
#
_entry.id   afb5b1f5ac611ecc80ab02c160c5835d
#
_cell.length_a   1.000
_cell.length_b   1.000
_cell.length_c   1.000
_cell.angle_alpha   90.00
_cell.angle_beta   90.00
_cell.angle_gamma   90.00
#
_symmetry.space_group_name_H-M   'P 1'
#
loop_
_entity.id
_entity.type
_entity.pdbx_description
1 polymer ?
#
loop_
_entity_poly.entity_id
_entity_poly.type
_entity_poly.pdbx_seq_one_letter_code
_entity_poly.pdbx_strand_id
1 'polypeptide(L)'
;MIISDNKARIRIAIAFATSALTATAFTVPASAESVTIKQWVLKTEGYPAFLKFASEEFKKTHPDVDIVVEDFPNEAYKTTIQVALVGSDPPDVFFNWSGEDAHRLVRDGLVLDITDLGKEAGGFESELSKGWLSAFEFDGHYYGVPTDAVSKYFYYNKKFFAEHDLKPPADFDELLGLCKAVRAVDPNLVPLPLGNSERWKLNHYITMFNERVLGADGTAPDYDLSRPADQLFTDPGYVEAWNKVLDMQKAGCFQDAPNATSPEATRAMFSSEQSPMIYCGTWCAAIFDADGFTDYALFRMPAIKGGKGDANANFLVPEGYMVSSKTKHPKEAVEWASFVVSDDLGRKFAETLKMIPSNGKKVGEITETTDQFKWIVNDVGSFSKGINVLDVLLENSVSEAYLNEGVEILNGTKTPEQAMADIRAVALEAKKKLGK
;
A
#
# COMPACT_ATOMS: atom_id res chain seq x y z
N MET A 1 -92.99 -46.76 -16.20
CA MET A 1 -93.39 -48.19 -16.15
C MET A 1 -92.18 -48.93 -15.62
N ILE A 2 -92.10 -49.12 -14.26
CA ILE A 2 -92.23 -50.41 -13.62
C ILE A 2 -91.02 -51.33 -14.05
N ILE A 3 -90.19 -51.87 -13.28
CA ILE A 3 -90.02 -52.48 -11.93
C ILE A 3 -88.52 -52.95 -11.92
N SER A 4 -87.87 -53.14 -10.98
CA SER A 4 -87.58 -53.55 -9.60
C SER A 4 -86.20 -54.11 -9.51
N ASP A 5 -85.52 -53.66 -8.53
CA ASP A 5 -84.99 -54.36 -7.36
C ASP A 5 -84.29 -55.71 -7.56
N ASN A 6 -83.04 -55.82 -7.24
CA ASN A 6 -82.58 -56.83 -6.28
C ASN A 6 -81.19 -56.52 -5.67
N LYS A 7 -81.18 -56.48 -4.34
CA LYS A 7 -80.00 -56.31 -3.48
C LYS A 7 -79.31 -57.68 -3.26
N ALA A 8 -78.07 -57.79 -3.52
CA ALA A 8 -77.22 -58.81 -2.93
C ALA A 8 -76.08 -58.19 -2.15
N ARG A 9 -76.07 -58.32 -0.86
CA ARG A 9 -75.02 -57.87 0.06
C ARG A 9 -73.98 -58.97 0.14
N ILE A 10 -72.75 -58.67 -0.36
CA ILE A 10 -71.52 -59.45 -0.11
C ILE A 10 -70.79 -58.69 0.98
N ARG A 11 -70.58 -59.33 2.12
CA ARG A 11 -69.70 -58.87 3.18
C ARG A 11 -68.31 -59.38 2.88
N ILE A 12 -67.35 -58.49 2.54
CA ILE A 12 -65.94 -58.79 2.46
C ILE A 12 -65.29 -58.27 3.75
N ALA A 13 -64.74 -59.20 4.55
CA ALA A 13 -63.89 -58.89 5.72
C ALA A 13 -62.53 -58.46 5.23
N ILE A 14 -62.21 -57.20 5.46
CA ILE A 14 -60.83 -56.67 5.18
C ILE A 14 -60.04 -56.80 6.48
N ALA A 15 -59.03 -57.65 6.49
CA ALA A 15 -58.02 -57.74 7.55
C ALA A 15 -57.06 -56.56 7.39
N PHE A 16 -56.98 -55.65 8.35
CA PHE A 16 -55.96 -54.64 8.43
C PHE A 16 -54.61 -55.23 8.91
N ALA A 17 -53.69 -55.38 8.00
CA ALA A 17 -52.26 -55.63 8.36
C ALA A 17 -51.60 -54.24 8.59
N THR A 18 -51.35 -53.89 9.85
CA THR A 18 -50.58 -52.71 10.24
C THR A 18 -49.08 -52.95 9.98
N SER A 19 -48.59 -52.51 8.82
CA SER A 19 -47.14 -52.41 8.57
C SER A 19 -46.63 -51.15 9.23
N ALA A 20 -45.87 -51.28 10.30
CA ALA A 20 -45.07 -50.19 10.88
C ALA A 20 -43.93 -49.82 9.92
N LEU A 21 -44.09 -48.73 9.14
CA LEU A 21 -42.97 -48.08 8.44
C LEU A 21 -42.14 -47.35 9.49
N THR A 22 -40.98 -47.91 9.83
CA THR A 22 -39.90 -47.16 10.49
C THR A 22 -39.32 -46.16 9.49
N ALA A 23 -39.74 -44.89 9.58
CA ALA A 23 -39.13 -43.79 8.87
C ALA A 23 -37.74 -43.53 9.48
N THR A 24 -36.70 -44.04 8.87
CA THR A 24 -35.35 -43.59 9.10
C THR A 24 -35.24 -42.15 8.56
N ALA A 25 -35.27 -41.17 9.46
CA ALA A 25 -34.94 -39.79 9.12
C ALA A 25 -33.48 -39.74 8.71
N PHE A 26 -33.20 -39.72 7.43
CA PHE A 26 -31.91 -39.25 6.93
C PHE A 26 -31.84 -37.75 7.28
N THR A 27 -31.07 -37.43 8.35
CA THR A 27 -30.60 -36.10 8.58
C THR A 27 -29.65 -35.77 7.46
N VAL A 28 -30.09 -35.08 6.41
CA VAL A 28 -29.21 -34.41 5.48
C VAL A 28 -28.45 -33.38 6.33
N PRO A 29 -27.12 -33.44 6.42
CA PRO A 29 -26.41 -32.36 7.08
C PRO A 29 -26.80 -31.07 6.40
N ALA A 30 -27.28 -30.07 7.16
CA ALA A 30 -27.48 -28.73 6.64
C ALA A 30 -26.14 -28.30 6.03
N SER A 31 -26.11 -28.13 4.72
CA SER A 31 -24.96 -27.49 4.07
C SER A 31 -24.81 -26.14 4.77
N ALA A 32 -23.73 -25.92 5.47
CA ALA A 32 -23.44 -24.61 5.99
C ALA A 32 -23.51 -23.61 4.82
N GLU A 33 -24.23 -22.53 5.00
CA GLU A 33 -24.34 -21.49 3.99
C GLU A 33 -22.92 -20.97 3.72
N SER A 34 -22.45 -21.03 2.48
CA SER A 34 -21.08 -20.59 2.14
C SER A 34 -20.95 -19.10 2.36
N VAL A 35 -19.96 -18.70 3.13
CA VAL A 35 -19.60 -17.29 3.38
C VAL A 35 -18.73 -16.80 2.24
N THR A 36 -19.03 -15.62 1.71
CA THR A 36 -18.17 -14.94 0.73
C THR A 36 -17.58 -13.69 1.35
N ILE A 37 -16.26 -13.60 1.39
CA ILE A 37 -15.50 -12.41 1.81
C ILE A 37 -15.06 -11.66 0.56
N LYS A 38 -15.55 -10.43 0.39
CA LYS A 38 -15.14 -9.52 -0.68
C LYS A 38 -13.90 -8.77 -0.23
N GLN A 39 -12.81 -8.90 -0.99
CA GLN A 39 -11.56 -8.19 -0.73
C GLN A 39 -11.21 -7.25 -1.88
N TRP A 40 -10.92 -5.98 -1.56
CA TRP A 40 -10.44 -5.00 -2.51
C TRP A 40 -8.96 -4.66 -2.25
N VAL A 41 -8.17 -4.67 -3.33
CA VAL A 41 -6.72 -4.42 -3.27
C VAL A 41 -6.23 -3.51 -4.39
N LEU A 42 -5.00 -3.03 -4.26
CA LEU A 42 -4.33 -2.35 -5.36
C LEU A 42 -3.89 -3.35 -6.43
N LYS A 43 -3.99 -2.92 -7.68
CA LYS A 43 -3.42 -3.65 -8.81
C LYS A 43 -1.89 -3.54 -8.78
N THR A 44 -1.25 -4.60 -8.31
CA THR A 44 0.22 -4.71 -8.20
C THR A 44 0.68 -6.00 -8.88
N GLU A 45 1.82 -5.96 -9.56
CA GLU A 45 2.39 -7.15 -10.22
C GLU A 45 2.63 -8.27 -9.19
N GLY A 46 2.25 -9.49 -9.52
CA GLY A 46 2.33 -10.65 -8.64
C GLY A 46 1.20 -10.80 -7.60
N TYR A 47 0.49 -9.73 -7.25
CA TYR A 47 -0.56 -9.76 -6.22
C TYR A 47 -1.70 -10.73 -6.52
N PRO A 48 -2.26 -10.78 -7.75
CA PRO A 48 -3.31 -11.74 -8.08
C PRO A 48 -2.87 -13.19 -7.91
N ALA A 49 -1.62 -13.51 -8.27
CA ALA A 49 -1.07 -14.86 -8.11
C ALA A 49 -0.87 -15.22 -6.62
N PHE A 50 -0.38 -14.28 -5.81
CA PHE A 50 -0.23 -14.46 -4.38
C PHE A 50 -1.59 -14.67 -3.69
N LEU A 51 -2.57 -13.79 -3.95
CA LEU A 51 -3.89 -13.88 -3.30
C LEU A 51 -4.67 -15.13 -3.73
N LYS A 52 -4.52 -15.55 -4.99
CA LYS A 52 -5.06 -16.84 -5.44
C LYS A 52 -4.47 -18.00 -4.64
N PHE A 53 -3.15 -18.05 -4.51
CA PHE A 53 -2.47 -19.07 -3.70
C PHE A 53 -2.95 -19.02 -2.24
N ALA A 54 -2.98 -17.84 -1.63
CA ALA A 54 -3.42 -17.68 -0.24
C ALA A 54 -4.86 -18.12 -0.03
N SER A 55 -5.79 -17.83 -0.97
CA SER A 55 -7.19 -18.25 -0.87
C SER A 55 -7.35 -19.77 -1.02
N GLU A 56 -6.57 -20.40 -1.90
CA GLU A 56 -6.55 -21.85 -2.04
C GLU A 56 -6.03 -22.55 -0.76
N GLU A 57 -5.02 -22.00 -0.11
CA GLU A 57 -4.52 -22.50 1.18
C GLU A 57 -5.52 -22.28 2.32
N PHE A 58 -6.15 -21.10 2.38
CA PHE A 58 -7.18 -20.77 3.37
C PHE A 58 -8.38 -21.71 3.28
N LYS A 59 -8.83 -22.03 2.07
CA LYS A 59 -9.94 -22.93 1.82
C LYS A 59 -9.74 -24.35 2.39
N LYS A 60 -8.50 -24.79 2.59
CA LYS A 60 -8.20 -26.12 3.16
C LYS A 60 -8.65 -26.22 4.62
N THR A 61 -8.60 -25.12 5.36
CA THR A 61 -9.01 -25.04 6.77
C THR A 61 -10.37 -24.40 6.97
N HIS A 62 -10.85 -23.64 5.98
CA HIS A 62 -12.13 -22.91 5.97
C HIS A 62 -12.93 -23.29 4.71
N PRO A 63 -13.40 -24.55 4.58
CA PRO A 63 -14.01 -25.04 3.34
C PRO A 63 -15.31 -24.32 2.96
N ASP A 64 -15.98 -23.70 3.93
CA ASP A 64 -17.24 -22.97 3.73
C ASP A 64 -17.04 -21.47 3.48
N VAL A 65 -15.77 -20.97 3.39
CA VAL A 65 -15.46 -19.56 3.13
C VAL A 65 -14.83 -19.39 1.75
N ASP A 66 -15.37 -18.53 0.93
CA ASP A 66 -14.85 -18.13 -0.38
C ASP A 66 -14.31 -16.69 -0.33
N ILE A 67 -13.10 -16.49 -0.87
CA ILE A 67 -12.49 -15.17 -0.97
C ILE A 67 -12.63 -14.68 -2.42
N VAL A 68 -13.28 -13.54 -2.60
CA VAL A 68 -13.45 -12.88 -3.91
C VAL A 68 -12.63 -11.59 -3.91
N VAL A 69 -11.61 -11.55 -4.75
CA VAL A 69 -10.68 -10.42 -4.82
C VAL A 69 -10.98 -9.55 -6.03
N GLU A 70 -11.07 -8.24 -5.83
CA GLU A 70 -11.12 -7.23 -6.88
C GLU A 70 -9.89 -6.32 -6.76
N ASP A 71 -9.20 -6.05 -7.88
CA ASP A 71 -8.04 -5.18 -7.94
C ASP A 71 -8.30 -3.90 -8.73
N PHE A 72 -7.74 -2.78 -8.29
CA PHE A 72 -7.95 -1.47 -8.87
C PHE A 72 -6.62 -0.73 -9.11
N PRO A 73 -6.50 0.03 -10.21
CA PRO A 73 -5.41 1.00 -10.36
C PRO A 73 -5.41 2.00 -9.18
N ASN A 74 -4.22 2.45 -8.78
CA ASN A 74 -4.00 3.24 -7.57
C ASN A 74 -4.95 4.45 -7.42
N GLU A 75 -5.05 5.33 -8.43
CA GLU A 75 -5.89 6.53 -8.34
C GLU A 75 -7.38 6.20 -8.35
N ALA A 76 -7.78 5.18 -9.12
CA ALA A 76 -9.16 4.70 -9.11
C ALA A 76 -9.52 4.10 -7.75
N TYR A 77 -8.60 3.34 -7.13
CA TYR A 77 -8.78 2.76 -5.81
C TYR A 77 -9.07 3.82 -4.75
N LYS A 78 -8.23 4.84 -4.66
CA LYS A 78 -8.38 5.94 -3.67
C LYS A 78 -9.77 6.57 -3.69
N THR A 79 -10.33 6.77 -4.88
CA THR A 79 -11.68 7.35 -5.01
C THR A 79 -12.77 6.32 -4.74
N THR A 80 -12.62 5.11 -5.29
CA THR A 80 -13.67 4.08 -5.24
C THR A 80 -13.89 3.55 -3.82
N ILE A 81 -12.80 3.32 -3.06
CA ILE A 81 -12.90 2.79 -1.70
C ILE A 81 -13.63 3.77 -0.76
N GLN A 82 -13.36 5.07 -0.86
CA GLN A 82 -14.04 6.08 -0.04
C GLN A 82 -15.55 6.09 -0.27
N VAL A 83 -15.98 5.96 -1.53
CA VAL A 83 -17.42 5.90 -1.87
C VAL A 83 -18.02 4.58 -1.41
N ALA A 84 -17.32 3.45 -1.59
CA ALA A 84 -17.80 2.14 -1.21
C ALA A 84 -18.02 2.02 0.30
N LEU A 85 -17.09 2.48 1.13
CA LEU A 85 -17.16 2.36 2.59
C LEU A 85 -18.36 3.08 3.19
N VAL A 86 -18.81 4.20 2.60
CA VAL A 86 -20.03 4.88 3.04
C VAL A 86 -21.30 4.28 2.43
N GLY A 87 -21.18 3.51 1.35
CA GLY A 87 -22.27 2.84 0.65
C GLY A 87 -22.93 1.72 1.45
N SER A 88 -23.87 1.01 0.83
CA SER A 88 -24.64 -0.09 1.44
C SER A 88 -23.99 -1.47 1.29
N ASP A 89 -23.02 -1.64 0.40
CA ASP A 89 -22.37 -2.91 0.07
C ASP A 89 -20.85 -2.71 -0.15
N PRO A 90 -20.08 -2.31 0.90
CA PRO A 90 -18.64 -2.17 0.81
C PRO A 90 -17.96 -3.54 0.73
N PRO A 91 -16.64 -3.59 0.37
CA PRO A 91 -15.85 -4.79 0.60
C PRO A 91 -15.81 -5.14 2.10
N ASP A 92 -15.67 -6.42 2.43
CA ASP A 92 -15.48 -6.89 3.80
C ASP A 92 -14.07 -6.58 4.30
N VAL A 93 -13.07 -6.85 3.46
CA VAL A 93 -11.64 -6.58 3.69
C VAL A 93 -11.11 -5.70 2.58
N PHE A 94 -10.30 -4.72 2.92
CA PHE A 94 -9.74 -3.82 1.92
C PHE A 94 -8.33 -3.37 2.29
N PHE A 95 -7.53 -3.12 1.26
CA PHE A 95 -6.20 -2.54 1.39
C PHE A 95 -6.26 -1.10 1.92
N ASN A 96 -5.34 -0.73 2.79
CA ASN A 96 -5.13 0.67 3.15
C ASN A 96 -3.67 0.95 3.52
N TRP A 97 -3.25 2.18 3.32
CA TRP A 97 -1.99 2.69 3.86
C TRP A 97 -2.15 3.01 5.34
N SER A 98 -1.06 2.91 6.09
CA SER A 98 -1.00 3.39 7.47
C SER A 98 -1.00 4.92 7.54
N GLY A 99 -1.05 5.46 8.75
CA GLY A 99 -0.96 6.91 8.99
C GLY A 99 -2.32 7.59 9.06
N GLU A 100 -2.40 8.86 8.72
CA GLU A 100 -3.62 9.67 8.87
C GLU A 100 -4.77 9.16 7.99
N ASP A 101 -4.45 8.55 6.84
CA ASP A 101 -5.48 7.95 5.99
C ASP A 101 -6.24 6.83 6.72
N ALA A 102 -5.53 5.94 7.43
CA ALA A 102 -6.16 4.94 8.29
C ALA A 102 -6.85 5.56 9.51
N HIS A 103 -6.20 6.55 10.18
CA HIS A 103 -6.78 7.26 11.33
C HIS A 103 -8.11 7.90 11.00
N ARG A 104 -8.24 8.50 9.83
CA ARG A 104 -9.48 9.12 9.36
C ARG A 104 -10.61 8.09 9.26
N LEU A 105 -10.35 6.91 8.67
CA LEU A 105 -11.35 5.84 8.58
C LEU A 105 -11.81 5.36 9.96
N VAL A 106 -10.90 5.30 10.93
CA VAL A 106 -11.23 4.97 12.33
C VAL A 106 -12.12 6.05 12.94
N ARG A 107 -11.73 7.33 12.85
CA ARG A 107 -12.53 8.45 13.38
C ARG A 107 -13.92 8.54 12.75
N ASP A 108 -14.04 8.20 11.48
CA ASP A 108 -15.30 8.22 10.74
C ASP A 108 -16.17 6.96 11.01
N GLY A 109 -15.68 6.00 11.81
CA GLY A 109 -16.41 4.76 12.15
C GLY A 109 -16.62 3.82 10.97
N LEU A 110 -15.77 3.89 9.95
CA LEU A 110 -15.88 3.11 8.72
C LEU A 110 -15.19 1.74 8.80
N VAL A 111 -14.36 1.53 9.81
CA VAL A 111 -13.59 0.31 10.02
C VAL A 111 -13.93 -0.33 11.37
N LEU A 112 -13.79 -1.63 11.43
CA LEU A 112 -14.07 -2.44 12.60
C LEU A 112 -12.85 -2.42 13.55
N ASP A 113 -13.10 -2.28 14.86
CA ASP A 113 -12.13 -2.65 15.88
C ASP A 113 -11.96 -4.17 15.88
N ILE A 114 -10.78 -4.63 15.52
CA ILE A 114 -10.45 -6.06 15.38
C ILE A 114 -9.65 -6.62 16.56
N THR A 115 -9.46 -5.84 17.63
CA THR A 115 -8.60 -6.21 18.75
C THR A 115 -8.98 -7.54 19.39
N ASP A 116 -10.24 -7.73 19.73
CA ASP A 116 -10.68 -8.98 20.37
C ASP A 116 -10.84 -10.12 19.36
N LEU A 117 -11.39 -9.83 18.18
CA LEU A 117 -11.51 -10.82 17.10
C LEU A 117 -10.13 -11.33 16.65
N GLY A 118 -9.11 -10.48 16.61
CA GLY A 118 -7.75 -10.86 16.27
C GLY A 118 -7.17 -11.90 17.24
N LYS A 119 -7.49 -11.83 18.51
CA LYS A 119 -7.08 -12.83 19.52
C LYS A 119 -7.79 -14.18 19.31
N GLU A 120 -9.06 -14.14 18.93
CA GLU A 120 -9.88 -15.35 18.69
C GLU A 120 -9.55 -16.02 17.35
N ALA A 121 -9.20 -15.23 16.34
CA ALA A 121 -9.02 -15.63 14.95
C ALA A 121 -7.59 -16.03 14.56
N GLY A 122 -6.85 -16.66 15.45
CA GLY A 122 -5.49 -17.16 15.15
C GLY A 122 -4.37 -16.13 15.31
N GLY A 123 -4.68 -14.96 15.88
CA GLY A 123 -3.73 -14.07 16.52
C GLY A 123 -2.63 -13.46 15.66
N PHE A 124 -2.97 -12.62 14.66
CA PHE A 124 -1.96 -11.83 13.94
C PHE A 124 -1.03 -11.06 14.92
N GLU A 125 -1.50 -10.73 16.12
CA GLU A 125 -0.70 -10.09 17.16
C GLU A 125 0.49 -10.93 17.62
N SER A 126 0.37 -12.28 17.63
CA SER A 126 1.46 -13.19 17.95
C SER A 126 2.41 -13.42 16.77
N GLU A 127 1.97 -13.15 15.56
CA GLU A 127 2.75 -13.32 14.34
C GLU A 127 3.63 -12.11 14.04
N LEU A 128 3.21 -10.92 14.42
CA LEU A 128 3.83 -9.65 14.06
C LEU A 128 4.53 -8.98 15.25
N SER A 129 5.59 -8.23 14.97
CA SER A 129 6.25 -7.41 15.98
C SER A 129 5.43 -6.16 16.32
N LYS A 130 5.65 -5.59 17.52
CA LYS A 130 5.00 -4.35 17.95
C LYS A 130 5.22 -3.19 16.99
N GLY A 131 6.37 -3.13 16.32
CA GLY A 131 6.67 -2.09 15.33
C GLY A 131 5.75 -2.17 14.11
N TRP A 132 5.37 -3.38 13.69
CA TRP A 132 4.39 -3.56 12.63
C TRP A 132 2.98 -3.25 13.10
N LEU A 133 2.58 -3.80 14.25
CA LEU A 133 1.23 -3.63 14.81
C LEU A 133 0.88 -2.16 15.03
N SER A 134 1.84 -1.33 15.47
CA SER A 134 1.64 0.10 15.72
C SER A 134 1.21 0.90 14.48
N ALA A 135 1.40 0.36 13.28
CA ALA A 135 0.99 1.03 12.04
C ALA A 135 -0.55 1.16 11.90
N PHE A 136 -1.30 0.25 12.53
CA PHE A 136 -2.76 0.24 12.53
C PHE A 136 -3.36 0.18 13.95
N GLU A 137 -2.58 0.61 14.95
CA GLU A 137 -3.02 0.75 16.34
C GLU A 137 -3.45 2.19 16.61
N PHE A 138 -4.65 2.39 17.16
CA PHE A 138 -5.18 3.68 17.57
C PHE A 138 -5.79 3.57 18.96
N ASP A 139 -5.35 4.39 19.88
CA ASP A 139 -5.82 4.43 21.28
C ASP A 139 -5.78 3.05 21.97
N GLY A 140 -4.80 2.22 21.63
CA GLY A 140 -4.60 0.87 22.20
C GLY A 140 -5.47 -0.22 21.56
N HIS A 141 -6.14 0.07 20.45
CA HIS A 141 -6.96 -0.86 19.68
C HIS A 141 -6.39 -1.06 18.28
N TYR A 142 -6.58 -2.26 17.71
CA TYR A 142 -6.16 -2.59 16.35
C TYR A 142 -7.33 -2.47 15.36
N TYR A 143 -7.09 -1.77 14.25
CA TYR A 143 -8.08 -1.54 13.20
C TYR A 143 -7.65 -2.09 11.84
N GLY A 144 -6.51 -2.74 11.78
CA GLY A 144 -6.00 -3.37 10.57
C GLY A 144 -4.87 -4.35 10.88
N VAL A 145 -4.63 -5.24 9.93
CA VAL A 145 -3.55 -6.22 9.95
C VAL A 145 -2.48 -5.74 8.96
N PRO A 146 -1.29 -5.31 9.45
CA PRO A 146 -0.19 -4.94 8.57
C PRO A 146 0.23 -6.15 7.73
N THR A 147 0.31 -6.00 6.41
CA THR A 147 0.70 -7.08 5.49
C THR A 147 2.14 -6.95 5.03
N ASP A 148 2.58 -5.73 4.80
CA ASP A 148 3.90 -5.43 4.25
C ASP A 148 4.29 -3.97 4.48
N ALA A 149 5.48 -3.59 4.00
CA ALA A 149 5.86 -2.20 3.84
C ALA A 149 6.58 -1.99 2.52
N VAL A 150 6.30 -0.85 1.91
CA VAL A 150 7.03 -0.39 0.75
C VAL A 150 8.16 0.52 1.16
N SER A 151 9.33 0.32 0.55
CA SER A 151 10.45 1.26 0.62
C SER A 151 10.70 1.84 -0.76
N LYS A 152 11.56 2.86 -0.87
CA LYS A 152 11.81 3.54 -2.13
C LYS A 152 13.28 3.80 -2.34
N TYR A 153 13.73 3.54 -3.58
CA TYR A 153 15.13 3.59 -3.97
C TYR A 153 15.30 4.20 -5.35
N PHE A 154 16.51 4.68 -5.62
CA PHE A 154 16.97 4.87 -6.98
C PHE A 154 17.44 3.52 -7.51
N TYR A 155 16.79 3.04 -8.57
CA TYR A 155 17.25 1.92 -9.38
C TYR A 155 18.14 2.46 -10.46
N TYR A 156 19.26 1.78 -10.77
CA TYR A 156 20.15 2.19 -11.85
C TYR A 156 20.62 1.00 -12.68
N ASN A 157 20.77 1.21 -13.99
CA ASN A 157 21.31 0.24 -14.94
C ASN A 157 22.79 0.03 -14.69
N LYS A 158 23.18 -1.15 -14.22
CA LYS A 158 24.59 -1.49 -13.88
C LYS A 158 25.49 -1.44 -15.08
N LYS A 159 25.04 -1.93 -16.24
CA LYS A 159 25.80 -1.93 -17.48
C LYS A 159 26.11 -0.50 -17.93
N PHE A 160 25.09 0.37 -17.99
CA PHE A 160 25.25 1.78 -18.35
C PHE A 160 26.25 2.49 -17.42
N PHE A 161 26.12 2.28 -16.11
CA PHE A 161 27.04 2.89 -15.13
C PHE A 161 28.49 2.40 -15.31
N ALA A 162 28.69 1.11 -15.57
CA ALA A 162 30.03 0.55 -15.81
C ALA A 162 30.67 1.06 -17.12
N GLU A 163 29.87 1.15 -18.20
CA GLU A 163 30.35 1.62 -19.52
C GLU A 163 30.78 3.10 -19.51
N HIS A 164 30.19 3.91 -18.59
CA HIS A 164 30.46 5.35 -18.50
C HIS A 164 31.20 5.77 -17.24
N ASP A 165 31.79 4.83 -16.49
CA ASP A 165 32.52 5.06 -15.21
C ASP A 165 31.69 5.88 -14.19
N LEU A 166 30.35 5.67 -14.16
CA LEU A 166 29.46 6.32 -13.24
C LEU A 166 29.33 5.51 -11.95
N LYS A 167 28.99 6.18 -10.84
CA LYS A 167 28.82 5.56 -9.53
C LYS A 167 27.59 6.13 -8.82
N PRO A 168 26.95 5.35 -7.92
CA PRO A 168 25.91 5.88 -7.03
C PRO A 168 26.44 7.10 -6.27
N PRO A 169 25.63 8.18 -6.18
CA PRO A 169 26.06 9.44 -5.56
C PRO A 169 26.07 9.31 -4.03
N ALA A 170 27.08 9.90 -3.38
CA ALA A 170 27.17 9.96 -1.92
C ALA A 170 26.31 11.07 -1.32
N ASP A 171 26.08 12.16 -2.08
CA ASP A 171 25.26 13.28 -1.64
C ASP A 171 24.42 13.86 -2.80
N PHE A 172 23.58 14.83 -2.47
CA PHE A 172 22.67 15.45 -3.43
C PHE A 172 23.39 16.20 -4.56
N ASP A 173 24.54 16.84 -4.27
CA ASP A 173 25.31 17.56 -5.30
C ASP A 173 25.88 16.58 -6.33
N GLU A 174 26.32 15.40 -5.86
CA GLU A 174 26.78 14.31 -6.75
C GLU A 174 25.61 13.74 -7.57
N LEU A 175 24.39 13.65 -7.02
CA LEU A 175 23.19 13.26 -7.78
C LEU A 175 22.92 14.25 -8.93
N LEU A 176 23.02 15.56 -8.68
CA LEU A 176 22.88 16.58 -9.73
C LEU A 176 24.02 16.45 -10.78
N GLY A 177 25.24 16.17 -10.33
CA GLY A 177 26.39 15.88 -11.20
C GLY A 177 26.14 14.66 -12.09
N LEU A 178 25.56 13.60 -11.52
CA LEU A 178 25.23 12.37 -12.23
C LEU A 178 24.16 12.62 -13.32
N CYS A 179 23.12 13.41 -13.05
CA CYS A 179 22.15 13.81 -14.07
C CYS A 179 22.82 14.52 -15.26
N LYS A 180 23.73 15.47 -14.97
CA LYS A 180 24.48 16.19 -16.01
C LYS A 180 25.42 15.25 -16.81
N ALA A 181 26.06 14.31 -16.14
CA ALA A 181 26.91 13.31 -16.79
C ALA A 181 26.13 12.42 -17.77
N VAL A 182 24.95 11.94 -17.38
CA VAL A 182 24.07 11.17 -18.25
C VAL A 182 23.67 11.98 -19.49
N ARG A 183 23.27 13.26 -19.31
CA ARG A 183 22.93 14.15 -20.45
C ARG A 183 24.15 14.43 -21.36
N ALA A 184 25.35 14.40 -20.82
CA ALA A 184 26.56 14.58 -21.60
C ALA A 184 26.92 13.33 -22.43
N VAL A 185 26.53 12.13 -22.00
CA VAL A 185 26.65 10.88 -22.79
C VAL A 185 25.71 10.92 -24.00
N ASP A 186 24.43 11.17 -23.77
CA ASP A 186 23.43 11.37 -24.82
C ASP A 186 22.36 12.34 -24.30
N PRO A 187 22.16 13.50 -24.98
CA PRO A 187 21.17 14.49 -24.58
C PRO A 187 19.72 13.98 -24.67
N ASN A 188 19.47 12.88 -25.39
CA ASN A 188 18.15 12.28 -25.48
C ASN A 188 17.80 11.34 -24.30
N LEU A 189 18.81 10.83 -23.60
CA LEU A 189 18.56 10.04 -22.38
C LEU A 189 17.95 10.91 -21.29
N VAL A 190 16.94 10.40 -20.61
CA VAL A 190 16.37 11.03 -19.41
C VAL A 190 17.06 10.45 -18.18
N PRO A 191 17.87 11.23 -17.44
CA PRO A 191 18.62 10.68 -16.31
C PRO A 191 17.74 10.03 -15.26
N LEU A 192 16.61 10.65 -14.93
CA LEU A 192 15.74 10.26 -13.80
C LEU A 192 14.29 10.67 -14.09
N PRO A 193 13.54 9.87 -14.86
CA PRO A 193 12.20 10.27 -15.30
C PRO A 193 11.21 10.41 -14.13
N LEU A 194 10.40 11.48 -14.18
CA LEU A 194 9.38 11.80 -13.19
C LEU A 194 7.98 11.71 -13.81
N GLY A 195 7.20 10.72 -13.41
CA GLY A 195 5.83 10.49 -13.88
C GLY A 195 4.79 11.13 -12.97
N ASN A 196 4.67 12.47 -13.00
CA ASN A 196 3.86 13.23 -12.05
C ASN A 196 2.41 13.51 -12.53
N SER A 197 1.93 12.82 -13.58
CA SER A 197 0.48 12.82 -13.87
C SER A 197 -0.31 12.21 -12.70
N GLU A 198 0.33 11.32 -11.94
CA GLU A 198 -0.07 10.93 -10.59
C GLU A 198 0.81 11.67 -9.57
N ARG A 199 0.25 12.71 -8.95
CA ARG A 199 0.94 13.71 -8.13
C ARG A 199 1.76 13.16 -6.96
N TRP A 200 1.44 11.95 -6.50
CA TRP A 200 2.18 11.27 -5.44
C TRP A 200 3.66 10.99 -5.81
N LYS A 201 3.99 10.91 -7.09
CA LYS A 201 5.38 10.67 -7.52
C LYS A 201 6.33 11.77 -7.08
N LEU A 202 5.96 13.03 -7.26
CA LEU A 202 6.75 14.17 -6.77
C LEU A 202 6.69 14.26 -5.24
N ASN A 203 5.52 13.94 -4.65
CA ASN A 203 5.35 13.97 -3.21
C ASN A 203 6.33 13.04 -2.47
N HIS A 204 6.70 11.93 -3.08
CA HIS A 204 7.72 11.05 -2.53
C HIS A 204 9.14 11.68 -2.53
N TYR A 205 9.47 12.52 -3.50
CA TYR A 205 10.71 13.29 -3.47
C TYR A 205 10.69 14.33 -2.35
N ILE A 206 9.62 15.14 -2.28
CA ILE A 206 9.53 16.20 -1.29
C ILE A 206 9.46 15.65 0.15
N THR A 207 8.82 14.49 0.36
CA THR A 207 8.86 13.78 1.64
C THR A 207 10.30 13.56 2.10
N MET A 208 11.14 12.99 1.24
CA MET A 208 12.53 12.68 1.58
C MET A 208 13.39 13.95 1.64
N PHE A 209 13.12 14.97 0.84
CA PHE A 209 13.85 16.25 0.94
C PHE A 209 13.50 17.00 2.23
N ASN A 210 12.25 17.01 2.66
CA ASN A 210 11.87 17.53 3.98
C ASN A 210 12.62 16.80 5.10
N GLU A 211 12.68 15.47 5.02
CA GLU A 211 13.42 14.68 6.01
C GLU A 211 14.92 15.01 5.96
N ARG A 212 15.54 15.04 4.78
CA ARG A 212 16.99 15.33 4.65
C ARG A 212 17.37 16.74 5.10
N VAL A 213 16.51 17.74 4.87
CA VAL A 213 16.76 19.15 5.24
C VAL A 213 16.44 19.42 6.71
N LEU A 214 15.26 18.99 7.17
CA LEU A 214 14.70 19.38 8.49
C LEU A 214 14.89 18.31 9.56
N GLY A 215 15.03 17.05 9.16
CA GLY A 215 14.99 15.88 10.04
C GLY A 215 13.58 15.48 10.42
N ALA A 216 13.37 14.18 10.63
CA ALA A 216 12.05 13.62 10.95
C ALA A 216 11.44 14.22 12.25
N ASP A 217 12.27 14.49 13.26
CA ASP A 217 11.79 15.08 14.50
C ASP A 217 11.47 16.58 14.35
N GLY A 218 12.12 17.25 13.41
CA GLY A 218 11.82 18.64 13.05
C GLY A 218 10.48 18.81 12.34
N THR A 219 10.07 17.84 11.53
CA THR A 219 8.84 17.87 10.73
C THR A 219 7.61 17.29 11.45
N ALA A 220 7.80 16.33 12.35
CA ALA A 220 6.69 15.60 12.99
C ALA A 220 5.62 16.51 13.61
N PRO A 221 5.94 17.58 14.39
CA PRO A 221 4.92 18.45 14.96
C PRO A 221 4.14 19.29 13.94
N ASP A 222 4.69 19.51 12.73
CA ASP A 222 3.96 20.15 11.65
C ASP A 222 2.99 19.15 10.99
N TYR A 223 3.45 17.91 10.81
CA TYR A 223 2.69 16.87 10.11
C TYR A 223 1.48 16.38 10.91
N ASP A 224 1.61 16.25 12.23
CA ASP A 224 0.49 15.91 13.10
C ASP A 224 -0.33 17.14 13.55
N LEU A 225 0.01 18.33 13.06
CA LEU A 225 -0.60 19.61 13.39
C LEU A 225 -0.52 19.96 14.89
N SER A 226 0.43 19.40 15.66
CA SER A 226 0.60 19.71 17.08
C SER A 226 1.38 21.01 17.32
N ARG A 227 2.22 21.45 16.36
CA ARG A 227 3.00 22.69 16.47
C ARG A 227 2.10 23.90 16.69
N PRO A 228 2.49 24.87 17.51
CA PRO A 228 1.75 26.12 17.70
C PRO A 228 1.43 26.83 16.36
N ALA A 229 0.24 27.40 16.24
CA ALA A 229 -0.27 27.93 14.97
C ALA A 229 0.64 29.03 14.34
N ASP A 230 1.30 29.85 15.16
CA ASP A 230 2.24 30.87 14.71
C ASP A 230 3.54 30.27 14.13
N GLN A 231 3.89 29.02 14.48
CA GLN A 231 5.10 28.32 14.06
C GLN A 231 4.83 27.22 13.02
N LEU A 232 3.57 26.86 12.78
CA LEU A 232 3.16 25.76 11.90
C LEU A 232 3.67 25.98 10.47
N PHE A 233 4.47 25.06 9.93
CA PHE A 233 5.08 25.10 8.61
C PHE A 233 5.85 26.41 8.30
N THR A 234 6.49 27.02 9.29
CA THR A 234 7.25 28.28 9.11
C THR A 234 8.76 28.08 8.98
N ASP A 235 9.28 26.87 9.20
CA ASP A 235 10.73 26.64 9.04
C ASP A 235 11.14 26.82 7.57
N PRO A 236 12.15 27.67 7.29
CA PRO A 236 12.61 27.93 5.91
C PRO A 236 13.17 26.69 5.22
N GLY A 237 13.46 25.64 5.95
CA GLY A 237 13.90 24.34 5.42
C GLY A 237 12.86 23.69 4.50
N TYR A 238 11.58 23.96 4.65
CA TYR A 238 10.55 23.51 3.70
C TYR A 238 10.70 24.14 2.32
N VAL A 239 11.01 25.44 2.27
CA VAL A 239 11.35 26.13 1.02
C VAL A 239 12.64 25.57 0.42
N GLU A 240 13.65 25.31 1.25
CA GLU A 240 14.90 24.67 0.81
C GLU A 240 14.64 23.29 0.19
N ALA A 241 13.79 22.46 0.81
CA ALA A 241 13.42 21.14 0.31
C ALA A 241 12.76 21.23 -1.09
N TRP A 242 11.87 22.17 -1.32
CA TRP A 242 11.28 22.44 -2.64
C TRP A 242 12.33 22.94 -3.64
N ASN A 243 13.30 23.75 -3.21
CA ASN A 243 14.40 24.17 -4.09
C ASN A 243 15.24 22.97 -4.56
N LYS A 244 15.38 21.87 -3.79
CA LYS A 244 16.05 20.64 -4.28
C LYS A 244 15.33 20.03 -5.49
N VAL A 245 13.99 20.09 -5.53
CA VAL A 245 13.23 19.66 -6.72
C VAL A 245 13.57 20.53 -7.92
N LEU A 246 13.59 21.84 -7.75
CA LEU A 246 13.94 22.77 -8.82
C LEU A 246 15.40 22.63 -9.27
N ASP A 247 16.31 22.32 -8.36
CA ASP A 247 17.71 22.06 -8.70
C ASP A 247 17.86 20.79 -9.55
N MET A 248 17.09 19.73 -9.26
CA MET A 248 17.02 18.55 -10.13
C MET A 248 16.48 18.88 -11.53
N GLN A 249 15.42 19.68 -11.61
CA GLN A 249 14.84 20.14 -12.88
C GLN A 249 15.88 20.95 -13.68
N LYS A 250 16.54 21.92 -13.05
CA LYS A 250 17.60 22.74 -13.67
C LYS A 250 18.81 21.92 -14.10
N ALA A 251 19.15 20.86 -13.37
CA ALA A 251 20.24 19.93 -13.72
C ALA A 251 19.87 19.00 -14.88
N GLY A 252 18.64 19.06 -15.41
CA GLY A 252 18.17 18.20 -16.49
C GLY A 252 17.90 16.78 -16.07
N CYS A 253 17.64 16.51 -14.77
CA CYS A 253 17.33 15.17 -14.27
C CYS A 253 16.05 14.63 -14.89
N PHE A 254 15.02 15.46 -15.03
CA PHE A 254 13.72 15.06 -15.51
C PHE A 254 13.58 15.24 -17.04
N GLN A 255 12.58 14.56 -17.62
CA GLN A 255 12.12 14.84 -18.99
C GLN A 255 11.25 16.11 -19.02
N ASP A 256 10.98 16.59 -20.22
CA ASP A 256 9.99 17.64 -20.43
C ASP A 256 8.59 17.18 -19.97
N ALA A 257 7.79 18.13 -19.45
CA ALA A 257 6.40 17.91 -19.04
C ALA A 257 6.20 16.73 -18.04
N PRO A 258 6.89 16.69 -16.89
CA PRO A 258 6.74 15.61 -15.92
C PRO A 258 5.30 15.48 -15.40
N ASN A 259 4.54 16.58 -15.29
CA ASN A 259 3.13 16.60 -14.88
C ASN A 259 2.17 15.94 -15.89
N ALA A 260 2.60 15.72 -17.13
CA ALA A 260 1.83 15.01 -18.17
C ALA A 260 2.31 13.58 -18.41
N THR A 261 3.38 13.15 -17.74
CA THR A 261 3.98 11.82 -17.90
C THR A 261 3.43 10.87 -16.84
N SER A 262 3.01 9.67 -17.23
CA SER A 262 2.51 8.68 -16.26
C SER A 262 3.63 7.90 -15.57
N PRO A 263 3.39 7.35 -14.37
CA PRO A 263 4.33 6.45 -13.70
C PRO A 263 4.70 5.23 -14.55
N GLU A 264 3.73 4.68 -15.30
CA GLU A 264 3.95 3.54 -16.22
C GLU A 264 4.95 3.91 -17.32
N ALA A 265 4.76 5.08 -17.95
CA ALA A 265 5.67 5.57 -18.98
C ALA A 265 7.09 5.70 -18.44
N THR A 266 7.27 6.21 -17.22
CA THR A 266 8.61 6.33 -16.62
C THR A 266 9.24 4.98 -16.29
N ARG A 267 8.46 3.99 -15.87
CA ARG A 267 8.95 2.61 -15.70
C ARG A 267 9.39 2.00 -17.02
N ALA A 268 8.57 2.17 -18.07
CA ALA A 268 8.91 1.71 -19.41
C ALA A 268 10.19 2.37 -19.96
N MET A 269 10.42 3.65 -19.68
CA MET A 269 11.69 4.33 -20.05
C MET A 269 12.90 3.67 -19.37
N PHE A 270 12.79 3.22 -18.13
CA PHE A 270 13.86 2.52 -17.44
C PHE A 270 14.06 1.10 -17.98
N SER A 271 12.98 0.30 -18.12
CA SER A 271 13.06 -1.07 -18.65
C SER A 271 13.56 -1.12 -20.11
N SER A 272 13.29 -0.07 -20.91
CA SER A 272 13.77 0.04 -22.31
C SER A 272 15.12 0.75 -22.46
N GLU A 273 15.82 1.00 -21.38
CA GLU A 273 17.15 1.67 -21.34
C GLU A 273 17.14 3.12 -21.88
N GLN A 274 15.98 3.76 -22.04
CA GLN A 274 15.86 5.19 -22.37
C GLN A 274 16.20 6.09 -21.16
N SER A 275 16.23 5.51 -19.99
CA SER A 275 16.65 6.15 -18.74
C SER A 275 17.58 5.22 -17.97
N PRO A 276 18.78 5.66 -17.59
CA PRO A 276 19.69 4.84 -16.80
C PRO A 276 19.36 4.76 -15.33
N MET A 277 18.42 5.58 -14.83
CA MET A 277 17.97 5.56 -13.43
C MET A 277 16.46 5.82 -13.33
N ILE A 278 15.86 5.33 -12.24
CA ILE A 278 14.48 5.68 -11.83
C ILE A 278 14.35 5.68 -10.31
N TYR A 279 13.62 6.65 -9.74
CA TYR A 279 13.22 6.62 -8.32
C TYR A 279 11.89 5.91 -8.17
N CYS A 280 11.90 4.68 -7.67
CA CYS A 280 10.73 3.81 -7.59
C CYS A 280 10.67 3.04 -6.27
N GLY A 281 9.49 2.56 -5.92
CA GLY A 281 9.29 1.72 -4.75
C GLY A 281 9.68 0.26 -4.98
N THR A 282 9.67 -0.52 -3.91
CA THR A 282 10.04 -1.95 -3.94
C THR A 282 9.17 -2.77 -4.88
N TRP A 283 7.90 -2.38 -5.10
CA TRP A 283 7.02 -3.00 -6.09
C TRP A 283 7.54 -2.96 -7.53
N CYS A 284 8.46 -2.06 -7.85
CA CYS A 284 9.01 -1.95 -9.18
C CYS A 284 9.96 -3.11 -9.54
N ALA A 285 10.54 -3.79 -8.54
CA ALA A 285 11.44 -4.91 -8.78
C ALA A 285 10.72 -6.04 -9.55
N ALA A 286 9.52 -6.43 -9.10
CA ALA A 286 8.73 -7.44 -9.79
C ALA A 286 8.32 -7.00 -11.22
N ILE A 287 8.03 -5.71 -11.43
CA ILE A 287 7.70 -5.15 -12.75
C ILE A 287 8.91 -5.24 -13.69
N PHE A 288 10.10 -4.82 -13.24
CA PHE A 288 11.31 -4.87 -14.06
C PHE A 288 11.73 -6.30 -14.38
N ASP A 289 11.59 -7.22 -13.43
CA ASP A 289 11.83 -8.65 -13.64
C ASP A 289 10.86 -9.22 -14.70
N ALA A 290 9.56 -8.85 -14.65
CA ALA A 290 8.56 -9.24 -15.63
C ALA A 290 8.84 -8.65 -17.03
N ASP A 291 9.37 -7.43 -17.10
CA ASP A 291 9.82 -6.79 -18.34
C ASP A 291 11.13 -7.42 -18.89
N GLY A 292 11.77 -8.34 -18.15
CA GLY A 292 13.04 -8.96 -18.51
C GLY A 292 14.27 -8.07 -18.25
N PHE A 293 14.11 -6.94 -17.55
CA PHE A 293 15.19 -6.05 -17.18
C PHE A 293 15.67 -6.33 -15.75
N THR A 294 16.75 -7.12 -15.61
CA THR A 294 17.25 -7.60 -14.31
C THR A 294 18.65 -7.08 -13.97
N ASP A 295 19.36 -6.42 -14.90
CA ASP A 295 20.71 -5.90 -14.67
C ASP A 295 20.70 -4.50 -14.06
N TYR A 296 20.07 -4.37 -12.90
CA TYR A 296 20.03 -3.12 -12.14
C TYR A 296 20.58 -3.33 -10.71
N ALA A 297 20.91 -2.22 -10.06
CA ALA A 297 21.17 -2.17 -8.62
C ALA A 297 20.49 -0.93 -8.02
N LEU A 298 20.61 -0.75 -6.70
CA LEU A 298 19.85 0.24 -5.95
C LEU A 298 20.76 1.12 -5.09
N PHE A 299 20.30 2.35 -4.83
CA PHE A 299 20.85 3.21 -3.78
C PHE A 299 19.74 4.06 -3.14
N ARG A 300 19.97 4.53 -1.90
CA ARG A 300 19.03 5.36 -1.14
C ARG A 300 19.02 6.80 -1.64
N MET A 301 17.99 7.57 -1.23
CA MET A 301 18.05 9.03 -1.34
C MET A 301 19.31 9.54 -0.66
N PRO A 302 20.22 10.22 -1.40
CA PRO A 302 21.47 10.68 -0.83
C PRO A 302 21.29 11.76 0.24
N ALA A 303 22.33 11.95 1.04
CA ALA A 303 22.36 13.01 2.04
C ALA A 303 22.35 14.40 1.40
N ILE A 304 21.83 15.40 2.11
CA ILE A 304 21.93 16.82 1.74
C ILE A 304 22.97 17.48 2.67
N LYS A 305 23.99 18.09 2.09
CA LYS A 305 25.01 18.82 2.88
C LYS A 305 24.38 19.94 3.68
N GLY A 306 24.65 19.97 4.97
CA GLY A 306 24.08 20.96 5.89
C GLY A 306 22.65 20.68 6.37
N GLY A 307 22.01 19.62 5.83
CA GLY A 307 20.70 19.19 6.31
C GLY A 307 20.79 18.53 7.68
N LYS A 308 19.67 18.53 8.41
CA LYS A 308 19.54 18.00 9.78
C LYS A 308 19.09 16.55 9.80
N GLY A 309 18.67 15.98 8.66
CA GLY A 309 18.15 14.64 8.54
C GLY A 309 19.20 13.57 8.60
N ASP A 310 18.77 12.35 8.93
CA ASP A 310 19.67 11.19 9.00
C ASP A 310 19.76 10.49 7.62
N ALA A 311 20.95 10.42 7.08
CA ALA A 311 21.20 9.72 5.81
C ALA A 311 20.84 8.22 5.85
N ASN A 312 20.77 7.61 7.04
CA ASN A 312 20.33 6.23 7.24
C ASN A 312 18.82 6.07 7.41
N ALA A 313 18.06 7.15 7.57
CA ALA A 313 16.62 7.10 7.47
C ALA A 313 16.22 6.89 6.00
N ASN A 314 15.19 6.10 5.75
CA ASN A 314 14.68 5.93 4.40
C ASN A 314 13.16 5.76 4.41
N PHE A 315 12.58 5.91 3.25
CA PHE A 315 11.17 5.69 2.99
C PHE A 315 10.74 4.29 3.47
N LEU A 316 9.73 4.21 4.31
CA LEU A 316 9.13 2.96 4.75
C LEU A 316 7.68 3.23 5.13
N VAL A 317 6.76 2.75 4.30
CA VAL A 317 5.33 2.94 4.46
C VAL A 317 4.70 1.59 4.74
N PRO A 318 4.26 1.31 5.96
CA PRO A 318 3.47 0.12 6.24
C PRO A 318 2.13 0.17 5.52
N GLU A 319 1.75 -0.97 4.97
CA GLU A 319 0.49 -1.22 4.28
C GLU A 319 -0.21 -2.42 4.93
N GLY A 320 -1.53 -2.52 4.76
CA GLY A 320 -2.25 -3.61 5.39
C GLY A 320 -3.70 -3.73 4.97
N TYR A 321 -4.39 -4.66 5.61
CA TYR A 321 -5.81 -4.88 5.41
C TYR A 321 -6.61 -4.36 6.59
N MET A 322 -7.65 -3.57 6.29
CA MET A 322 -8.66 -3.15 7.25
C MET A 322 -9.97 -3.88 6.97
N VAL A 323 -10.79 -4.01 7.99
CA VAL A 323 -12.10 -4.67 7.91
C VAL A 323 -13.19 -3.62 7.99
N SER A 324 -14.15 -3.66 7.08
CA SER A 324 -15.27 -2.72 7.06
C SER A 324 -16.14 -2.89 8.32
N SER A 325 -16.55 -1.77 8.93
CA SER A 325 -17.52 -1.80 10.04
C SER A 325 -18.91 -2.32 9.63
N LYS A 326 -19.16 -2.43 8.32
CA LYS A 326 -20.44 -2.92 7.76
C LYS A 326 -20.39 -4.38 7.31
N THR A 327 -19.26 -5.09 7.47
CA THR A 327 -19.18 -6.50 7.12
C THR A 327 -20.22 -7.32 7.90
N LYS A 328 -20.79 -8.30 7.23
CA LYS A 328 -21.72 -9.27 7.85
C LYS A 328 -20.98 -10.51 8.39
N HIS A 329 -19.69 -10.61 8.07
CA HIS A 329 -18.83 -11.76 8.37
C HIS A 329 -17.53 -11.31 9.08
N PRO A 330 -17.64 -10.60 10.23
CA PRO A 330 -16.49 -9.98 10.87
C PRO A 330 -15.42 -11.00 11.31
N LYS A 331 -15.85 -12.16 11.75
CA LYS A 331 -14.93 -13.22 12.19
C LYS A 331 -14.13 -13.77 11.00
N GLU A 332 -14.81 -14.20 9.95
CA GLU A 332 -14.17 -14.78 8.76
C GLU A 332 -13.28 -13.75 8.04
N ALA A 333 -13.67 -12.47 8.05
CA ALA A 333 -12.86 -11.38 7.51
C ALA A 333 -11.54 -11.19 8.26
N VAL A 334 -11.58 -11.24 9.61
CA VAL A 334 -10.38 -11.14 10.45
C VAL A 334 -9.53 -12.42 10.37
N GLU A 335 -10.15 -13.61 10.31
CA GLU A 335 -9.45 -14.88 10.09
C GLU A 335 -8.67 -14.85 8.78
N TRP A 336 -9.29 -14.38 7.70
CA TRP A 336 -8.62 -14.22 6.41
C TRP A 336 -7.46 -13.23 6.47
N ALA A 337 -7.69 -12.02 6.98
CA ALA A 337 -6.64 -11.01 7.09
C ALA A 337 -5.46 -11.48 7.96
N SER A 338 -5.74 -12.21 9.05
CA SER A 338 -4.71 -12.82 9.91
C SER A 338 -3.95 -13.94 9.22
N PHE A 339 -4.66 -14.77 8.45
CA PHE A 339 -4.06 -15.89 7.73
C PHE A 339 -3.01 -15.43 6.71
N VAL A 340 -3.29 -14.32 6.00
CA VAL A 340 -2.38 -13.77 4.98
C VAL A 340 -1.01 -13.38 5.56
N VAL A 341 -0.92 -13.07 6.85
CA VAL A 341 0.35 -12.71 7.52
C VAL A 341 0.98 -13.86 8.29
N SER A 342 0.54 -15.10 8.07
CA SER A 342 1.18 -16.28 8.66
C SER A 342 2.61 -16.50 8.11
N ASP A 343 3.44 -17.26 8.83
CA ASP A 343 4.85 -17.49 8.51
C ASP A 343 5.07 -17.95 7.05
N ASP A 344 4.27 -18.92 6.59
CA ASP A 344 4.42 -19.48 5.24
C ASP A 344 3.92 -18.50 4.16
N LEU A 345 2.87 -17.74 4.45
CA LEU A 345 2.37 -16.72 3.52
C LEU A 345 3.25 -15.49 3.48
N GLY A 346 3.86 -15.06 4.59
CA GLY A 346 4.88 -14.00 4.58
C GLY A 346 6.07 -14.37 3.68
N ARG A 347 6.56 -15.62 3.77
CA ARG A 347 7.58 -16.12 2.84
C ARG A 347 7.08 -16.11 1.39
N LYS A 348 5.87 -16.63 1.13
CA LYS A 348 5.29 -16.68 -0.22
C LYS A 348 5.06 -15.29 -0.81
N PHE A 349 4.65 -14.33 0.00
CA PHE A 349 4.53 -12.92 -0.37
C PHE A 349 5.87 -12.37 -0.87
N ALA A 350 6.93 -12.54 -0.07
CA ALA A 350 8.28 -12.09 -0.43
C ALA A 350 8.81 -12.77 -1.71
N GLU A 351 8.56 -14.08 -1.87
CA GLU A 351 8.94 -14.82 -3.09
C GLU A 351 8.24 -14.29 -4.35
N THR A 352 6.95 -13.96 -4.23
CA THR A 352 6.10 -13.60 -5.38
C THR A 352 6.23 -12.13 -5.75
N LEU A 353 6.17 -11.23 -4.75
CA LEU A 353 6.11 -9.79 -4.97
C LEU A 353 7.47 -9.08 -4.89
N LYS A 354 8.51 -9.73 -4.34
CA LYS A 354 9.81 -9.10 -4.04
C LYS A 354 9.68 -7.85 -3.16
N MET A 355 8.68 -7.87 -2.25
CA MET A 355 8.39 -6.81 -1.28
C MET A 355 8.63 -7.32 0.15
N ILE A 356 8.70 -6.41 1.11
CA ILE A 356 9.01 -6.72 2.51
C ILE A 356 7.71 -7.11 3.24
N PRO A 357 7.47 -8.39 3.57
CA PRO A 357 6.29 -8.78 4.33
C PRO A 357 6.38 -8.33 5.78
N SER A 358 5.25 -8.07 6.41
CA SER A 358 5.18 -7.76 7.86
C SER A 358 5.66 -8.95 8.71
N ASN A 359 5.36 -10.17 8.27
CA ASN A 359 5.91 -11.38 8.85
C ASN A 359 7.12 -11.87 8.04
N GLY A 360 8.29 -11.44 8.48
CA GLY A 360 9.56 -11.79 7.86
C GLY A 360 10.25 -13.05 8.42
N LYS A 361 9.62 -13.80 9.34
CA LYS A 361 10.27 -14.93 10.06
C LYS A 361 10.92 -15.96 9.12
N LYS A 362 10.25 -16.27 8.01
CA LYS A 362 10.73 -17.26 7.02
C LYS A 362 11.35 -16.66 5.75
N VAL A 363 11.53 -15.36 5.67
CA VAL A 363 12.14 -14.72 4.47
C VAL A 363 13.57 -15.19 4.24
N GLY A 364 14.33 -15.47 5.31
CA GLY A 364 15.67 -16.04 5.22
C GLY A 364 15.74 -17.47 4.64
N GLU A 365 14.63 -18.19 4.55
CA GLU A 365 14.54 -19.53 3.96
C GLU A 365 14.37 -19.51 2.42
N ILE A 366 14.19 -18.33 1.83
CA ILE A 366 14.03 -18.18 0.38
C ILE A 366 15.38 -18.45 -0.30
N THR A 367 15.46 -19.56 -1.02
CA THR A 367 16.68 -19.99 -1.73
C THR A 367 16.78 -19.41 -3.14
N GLU A 368 15.64 -19.23 -3.81
CA GLU A 368 15.56 -18.72 -5.17
C GLU A 368 15.02 -17.28 -5.16
N THR A 369 15.95 -16.32 -5.09
CA THR A 369 15.60 -14.90 -5.15
C THR A 369 16.73 -14.09 -5.77
N THR A 370 16.41 -12.87 -6.23
CA THR A 370 17.37 -11.96 -6.88
C THR A 370 18.32 -11.34 -5.84
N ASP A 371 19.51 -10.98 -6.28
CA ASP A 371 20.47 -10.26 -5.42
C ASP A 371 19.92 -8.89 -5.03
N GLN A 372 19.09 -8.27 -5.86
CA GLN A 372 18.40 -7.01 -5.58
C GLN A 372 17.44 -7.15 -4.40
N PHE A 373 16.65 -8.21 -4.36
CA PHE A 373 15.73 -8.44 -3.24
C PHE A 373 16.49 -8.72 -1.94
N LYS A 374 17.56 -9.54 -2.00
CA LYS A 374 18.44 -9.75 -0.83
C LYS A 374 19.02 -8.44 -0.33
N TRP A 375 19.45 -7.58 -1.26
CA TRP A 375 19.97 -6.25 -0.91
C TRP A 375 18.88 -5.40 -0.22
N ILE A 376 17.67 -5.35 -0.77
CA ILE A 376 16.53 -4.62 -0.18
C ILE A 376 16.23 -5.09 1.25
N VAL A 377 16.14 -6.41 1.48
CA VAL A 377 15.88 -6.98 2.82
C VAL A 377 16.94 -6.55 3.84
N ASN A 378 18.22 -6.65 3.46
CA ASN A 378 19.33 -6.24 4.32
C ASN A 378 19.33 -4.74 4.57
N ASP A 379 19.03 -3.95 3.54
CA ASP A 379 19.05 -2.49 3.59
C ASP A 379 17.93 -1.96 4.50
N VAL A 380 16.70 -2.46 4.35
CA VAL A 380 15.57 -2.10 5.23
C VAL A 380 15.87 -2.42 6.70
N GLY A 381 16.52 -3.57 6.97
CA GLY A 381 16.96 -3.95 8.32
C GLY A 381 17.99 -3.01 8.94
N SER A 382 18.63 -2.16 8.12
CA SER A 382 19.68 -1.21 8.55
C SER A 382 19.16 0.23 8.71
N PHE A 383 17.89 0.52 8.46
CA PHE A 383 17.34 1.87 8.61
C PHE A 383 17.41 2.32 10.08
N SER A 384 17.88 3.53 10.29
CA SER A 384 17.79 4.20 11.60
C SER A 384 16.34 4.60 11.92
N LYS A 385 15.56 4.96 10.88
CA LYS A 385 14.15 5.34 10.99
C LYS A 385 13.44 5.11 9.66
N GLY A 386 12.23 4.55 9.72
CA GLY A 386 11.28 4.53 8.61
C GLY A 386 10.57 5.88 8.46
N ILE A 387 10.51 6.41 7.24
CA ILE A 387 9.84 7.67 6.91
C ILE A 387 8.57 7.37 6.15
N ASN A 388 7.43 7.71 6.75
CA ASN A 388 6.14 7.59 6.06
C ASN A 388 5.96 8.76 5.08
N VAL A 389 5.18 8.54 4.04
CA VAL A 389 4.98 9.51 2.94
C VAL A 389 3.92 10.54 3.29
N LEU A 390 4.12 11.79 2.83
CA LEU A 390 3.26 12.92 3.17
C LEU A 390 1.80 12.74 2.77
N ASP A 391 1.53 12.09 1.63
CA ASP A 391 0.16 11.94 1.11
C ASP A 391 -0.72 10.99 1.92
N VAL A 392 -0.13 10.15 2.78
CA VAL A 392 -0.88 9.31 3.72
C VAL A 392 -0.64 9.71 5.18
N LEU A 393 0.35 10.55 5.45
CA LEU A 393 0.70 10.98 6.79
C LEU A 393 -0.02 12.28 7.23
N LEU A 394 -0.23 13.20 6.27
CA LEU A 394 -0.84 14.49 6.56
C LEU A 394 -2.37 14.41 6.58
N GLU A 395 -2.98 15.32 7.31
CA GLU A 395 -4.43 15.55 7.17
C GLU A 395 -4.77 15.81 5.69
N ASN A 396 -5.87 15.23 5.23
CA ASN A 396 -6.19 15.11 3.80
C ASN A 396 -6.14 16.45 3.02
N SER A 397 -6.63 17.55 3.60
CA SER A 397 -6.58 18.84 2.91
C SER A 397 -5.15 19.38 2.80
N VAL A 398 -4.31 19.12 3.79
CA VAL A 398 -2.89 19.52 3.78
C VAL A 398 -2.11 18.65 2.79
N SER A 399 -2.40 17.36 2.75
CA SER A 399 -1.86 16.43 1.74
C SER A 399 -2.18 16.90 0.32
N GLU A 400 -3.45 17.18 0.05
CA GLU A 400 -3.89 17.70 -1.25
C GLU A 400 -3.23 19.05 -1.61
N ALA A 401 -3.00 19.92 -0.64
CA ALA A 401 -2.26 21.16 -0.86
C ALA A 401 -0.82 20.85 -1.31
N TYR A 402 -0.08 19.96 -0.61
CA TYR A 402 1.27 19.54 -1.03
C TYR A 402 1.29 18.98 -2.46
N LEU A 403 0.32 18.13 -2.80
CA LEU A 403 0.21 17.52 -4.12
C LEU A 403 -0.03 18.57 -5.22
N ASN A 404 -0.91 19.54 -4.97
CA ASN A 404 -1.24 20.61 -5.92
C ASN A 404 -0.09 21.59 -6.08
N GLU A 405 0.48 22.05 -4.97
CA GLU A 405 1.59 23.00 -5.00
C GLU A 405 2.83 22.42 -5.69
N GLY A 406 3.06 21.12 -5.58
CA GLY A 406 4.10 20.44 -6.34
C GLY A 406 3.93 20.55 -7.85
N VAL A 407 2.70 20.46 -8.36
CA VAL A 407 2.38 20.68 -9.79
C VAL A 407 2.69 22.13 -10.20
N GLU A 408 2.28 23.09 -9.39
CA GLU A 408 2.50 24.51 -9.66
C GLU A 408 3.99 24.89 -9.67
N ILE A 409 4.77 24.33 -8.73
CA ILE A 409 6.23 24.50 -8.67
C ILE A 409 6.91 23.95 -9.93
N LEU A 410 6.58 22.70 -10.33
CA LEU A 410 7.15 22.09 -11.54
C LEU A 410 6.79 22.85 -12.83
N ASN A 411 5.60 23.44 -12.89
CA ASN A 411 5.16 24.28 -14.01
C ASN A 411 5.79 25.69 -13.98
N GLY A 412 6.45 26.09 -12.89
CA GLY A 412 7.02 27.42 -12.69
C GLY A 412 5.97 28.51 -12.49
N THR A 413 4.74 28.14 -12.13
CA THR A 413 3.62 29.09 -11.88
C THR A 413 3.64 29.62 -10.45
N LYS A 414 4.30 28.92 -9.51
CA LYS A 414 4.55 29.36 -8.14
C LYS A 414 6.00 29.16 -7.73
N THR A 415 6.46 30.03 -6.82
CA THR A 415 7.73 29.81 -6.13
C THR A 415 7.53 28.89 -4.92
N PRO A 416 8.60 28.24 -4.42
CA PRO A 416 8.54 27.47 -3.18
C PRO A 416 7.98 28.24 -1.97
N GLU A 417 8.26 29.54 -1.86
CA GLU A 417 7.75 30.39 -0.77
C GLU A 417 6.24 30.60 -0.89
N GLN A 418 5.72 30.82 -2.11
CA GLN A 418 4.28 30.95 -2.35
C GLN A 418 3.56 29.64 -2.04
N ALA A 419 4.09 28.51 -2.53
CA ALA A 419 3.56 27.20 -2.28
C ALA A 419 3.50 26.87 -0.77
N MET A 420 4.57 27.16 -0.03
CA MET A 420 4.58 26.93 1.42
C MET A 420 3.63 27.85 2.17
N ALA A 421 3.41 29.09 1.70
CA ALA A 421 2.40 29.99 2.28
C ALA A 421 0.98 29.42 2.11
N ASP A 422 0.67 28.86 0.94
CA ASP A 422 -0.63 28.25 0.67
C ASP A 422 -0.83 26.94 1.45
N ILE A 423 0.18 26.07 1.50
CA ILE A 423 0.16 24.86 2.34
C ILE A 423 -0.07 25.21 3.81
N ARG A 424 0.64 26.23 4.33
CA ARG A 424 0.47 26.69 5.69
C ARG A 424 -0.94 27.22 5.97
N ALA A 425 -1.53 27.98 5.05
CA ALA A 425 -2.89 28.47 5.20
C ALA A 425 -3.90 27.33 5.34
N VAL A 426 -3.77 26.29 4.51
CA VAL A 426 -4.60 25.07 4.59
C VAL A 426 -4.36 24.33 5.91
N ALA A 427 -3.11 24.18 6.34
CA ALA A 427 -2.77 23.51 7.59
C ALA A 427 -3.34 24.22 8.82
N LEU A 428 -3.38 25.54 8.84
CA LEU A 428 -4.01 26.33 9.92
C LEU A 428 -5.51 26.10 10.00
N GLU A 429 -6.19 26.02 8.86
CA GLU A 429 -7.63 25.70 8.82
C GLU A 429 -7.90 24.24 9.26
N ALA A 430 -7.08 23.28 8.81
CA ALA A 430 -7.16 21.88 9.22
C ALA A 430 -6.96 21.73 10.75
N LYS A 431 -5.94 22.38 11.30
CA LYS A 431 -5.67 22.42 12.74
C LYS A 431 -6.86 22.93 13.53
N LYS A 432 -7.45 24.06 13.11
CA LYS A 432 -8.65 24.65 13.74
C LYS A 432 -9.84 23.70 13.68
N LYS A 433 -10.08 23.06 12.53
CA LYS A 433 -11.18 22.09 12.33
C LYS A 433 -11.04 20.88 13.25
N LEU A 434 -9.81 20.39 13.47
CA LEU A 434 -9.52 19.26 14.35
C LEU A 434 -9.46 19.65 15.84
N GLY A 435 -9.56 20.92 16.20
CA GLY A 435 -9.50 21.40 17.59
C GLY A 435 -8.13 21.28 18.23
N LYS A 436 -7.06 21.28 17.42
CA LYS A 436 -5.66 21.12 17.85
C LYS A 436 -4.96 22.47 18.13
#